data_d3324aee08512dc9fde3e72ccc6eb694
#
_entry.id   d3324aee08512dc9fde3e72ccc6eb694
#
_cell.length_a   1.000
_cell.length_b   1.000
_cell.length_c   1.000
_cell.angle_alpha   90.00
_cell.angle_beta   90.00
_cell.angle_gamma   90.00
#
_symmetry.space_group_name_H-M   'P 1'
#
loop_
_entity.id
_entity.type
_entity.pdbx_description
1 polymer ?
#
loop_
_entity_poly.entity_id
_entity_poly.type
_entity_poly.pdbx_seq_one_letter_code
_entity_poly.pdbx_strand_id
1 'polypeptide(L)'
;TPDVGVPTTRNMVLAMDGVTVDWVTLHTVSQGVDDEGGAQLQSTLVKFSKPGLFAQLMHTVASPPVAYLMFIIGLALLVFEFFTAGVGVAGAVGAVCAFLGCYGLSELPARSWAVGLLLVAMVAFAIDVQVGIPRLWTGVGIFFTVLGSWFLYGDLPGTGLRVGWLTLLVGVGGMMLTFIVGMPSMVRTRFATPTIGREWMIGELGTAVNDVTPEGVVLVANGRWRARTNRATPIPAGQGVRVVAIDGVTLEVEPEAGGARDYRERRPAAAATVDAVASDTTA
;
A
#
# COMPACT_ATOMS: atom_id res chain seq x y z
N THR A 1 31.08 14.65 1.90
CA THR A 1 31.32 16.01 1.36
C THR A 1 32.16 15.87 0.11
N PRO A 2 31.79 16.46 -1.03
CA PRO A 2 32.64 16.43 -2.19
C PRO A 2 33.93 17.21 -1.88
N ASP A 3 35.06 16.57 -2.11
CA ASP A 3 36.37 17.16 -1.79
C ASP A 3 36.76 18.27 -2.76
N VAL A 4 36.26 18.20 -4.00
CA VAL A 4 36.54 19.18 -5.04
C VAL A 4 35.34 19.38 -5.95
N GLY A 5 34.91 20.61 -6.16
CA GLY A 5 33.92 21.01 -7.17
C GLY A 5 34.56 21.81 -8.29
N VAL A 6 34.50 21.32 -9.52
CA VAL A 6 35.11 21.97 -10.68
C VAL A 6 34.16 22.00 -11.87
N PRO A 7 34.20 23.07 -12.71
CA PRO A 7 33.22 23.24 -13.78
C PRO A 7 33.46 22.35 -15.02
N THR A 8 34.68 21.82 -15.19
CA THR A 8 35.04 21.01 -16.38
C THR A 8 35.81 19.76 -15.99
N THR A 9 35.73 18.70 -16.80
CA THR A 9 36.50 17.46 -16.66
C THR A 9 38.02 17.72 -16.67
N ARG A 10 38.49 18.68 -17.47
CA ARG A 10 39.89 19.08 -17.49
C ARG A 10 40.32 19.63 -16.14
N ASN A 11 39.56 20.54 -15.58
CA ASN A 11 39.85 21.12 -14.26
C ASN A 11 39.81 20.07 -13.15
N MET A 12 38.93 19.05 -13.28
CA MET A 12 38.90 17.92 -12.38
C MET A 12 40.20 17.12 -12.41
N VAL A 13 40.69 16.78 -13.61
CA VAL A 13 41.96 16.05 -13.77
C VAL A 13 43.11 16.85 -13.20
N LEU A 14 43.16 18.17 -13.47
CA LEU A 14 44.19 19.06 -12.90
C LEU A 14 44.13 19.16 -11.36
N ALA A 15 42.93 19.17 -10.78
CA ALA A 15 42.74 19.26 -9.35
C ALA A 15 43.05 17.94 -8.63
N MET A 16 43.06 16.81 -9.32
CA MET A 16 43.40 15.50 -8.75
C MET A 16 44.89 15.21 -8.72
N ASP A 17 45.73 16.09 -9.32
CA ASP A 17 47.18 15.92 -9.31
C ASP A 17 47.74 16.05 -7.90
N GLY A 18 48.58 15.10 -7.47
CA GLY A 18 49.14 15.02 -6.11
C GLY A 18 48.18 14.50 -5.04
N VAL A 19 46.91 14.18 -5.37
CA VAL A 19 45.98 13.61 -4.41
C VAL A 19 46.33 12.13 -4.20
N THR A 20 46.39 11.70 -2.95
CA THR A 20 46.66 10.30 -2.56
C THR A 20 45.32 9.61 -2.29
N VAL A 21 45.02 8.56 -3.09
CA VAL A 21 43.85 7.70 -2.92
C VAL A 21 44.34 6.27 -2.72
N ASP A 22 43.90 5.60 -1.70
CA ASP A 22 44.27 4.21 -1.39
C ASP A 22 45.80 3.95 -1.45
N TRP A 23 46.60 4.83 -0.83
CA TRP A 23 48.05 4.79 -0.78
C TRP A 23 48.77 5.06 -2.14
N VAL A 24 48.02 5.40 -3.17
CA VAL A 24 48.55 5.78 -4.50
C VAL A 24 48.41 7.28 -4.67
N THR A 25 49.51 7.97 -4.91
CA THR A 25 49.50 9.39 -5.31
C THR A 25 49.26 9.49 -6.79
N LEU A 26 48.20 10.21 -7.13
CA LEU A 26 47.80 10.41 -8.53
C LEU A 26 48.73 11.46 -9.19
N HIS A 27 49.32 11.09 -10.31
CA HIS A 27 50.06 11.99 -11.19
C HIS A 27 49.26 12.16 -12.49
N THR A 28 48.36 13.14 -12.47
CA THR A 28 47.39 13.36 -13.55
C THR A 28 47.80 14.46 -14.52
N VAL A 29 48.90 15.15 -14.19
CA VAL A 29 49.41 16.29 -14.98
C VAL A 29 50.86 16.03 -15.40
N SER A 30 51.18 16.32 -16.64
CA SER A 30 52.56 16.39 -17.17
C SER A 30 52.86 17.80 -17.66
N GLN A 31 54.11 18.22 -17.55
CA GLN A 31 54.57 19.45 -18.14
C GLN A 31 54.75 19.22 -19.64
N GLY A 32 53.95 19.86 -20.45
CA GLY A 32 54.08 19.92 -21.92
C GLY A 32 54.55 21.30 -22.34
N VAL A 33 55.03 21.41 -23.59
CA VAL A 33 55.40 22.69 -24.20
C VAL A 33 54.30 23.04 -25.20
N ASP A 34 53.79 24.26 -25.15
CA ASP A 34 52.82 24.78 -26.10
C ASP A 34 53.50 25.03 -27.47
N ASP A 35 52.71 25.13 -28.55
CA ASP A 35 53.18 25.41 -29.89
C ASP A 35 53.99 26.74 -29.99
N GLU A 36 53.85 27.61 -29.01
CA GLU A 36 54.60 28.87 -28.85
C GLU A 36 55.81 28.75 -27.92
N GLY A 37 56.16 27.53 -27.46
CA GLY A 37 57.33 27.29 -26.62
C GLY A 37 57.10 27.58 -25.11
N GLY A 38 55.88 27.90 -24.71
CA GLY A 38 55.51 28.11 -23.32
C GLY A 38 55.27 26.81 -22.56
N ALA A 39 55.67 26.75 -21.27
CA ALA A 39 55.37 25.60 -20.41
C ALA A 39 53.87 25.55 -20.14
N GLN A 40 53.18 24.53 -20.62
CA GLN A 40 51.75 24.31 -20.35
C GLN A 40 51.54 23.01 -19.63
N LEU A 41 50.65 23.02 -18.60
CA LEU A 41 50.21 21.83 -17.90
C LEU A 41 49.25 21.05 -18.81
N GLN A 42 49.66 19.86 -19.23
CA GLN A 42 48.84 18.95 -20.04
C GLN A 42 48.34 17.80 -19.14
N SER A 43 47.05 17.47 -19.27
CA SER A 43 46.51 16.30 -18.61
C SER A 43 47.07 15.03 -19.24
N THR A 44 47.48 14.08 -18.40
CA THR A 44 47.81 12.72 -18.85
C THR A 44 46.65 12.11 -19.61
N LEU A 45 46.94 11.13 -20.48
CA LEU A 45 45.92 10.44 -21.27
C LEU A 45 44.83 9.87 -20.40
N VAL A 46 43.62 10.46 -20.47
CA VAL A 46 42.45 9.99 -19.74
C VAL A 46 41.75 8.93 -20.58
N LYS A 47 41.68 7.71 -20.07
CA LYS A 47 40.94 6.62 -20.70
C LYS A 47 39.54 6.55 -20.10
N PHE A 48 38.55 6.88 -20.90
CA PHE A 48 37.16 6.69 -20.51
C PHE A 48 36.77 5.23 -20.70
N SER A 49 36.42 4.56 -19.63
CA SER A 49 35.85 3.19 -19.66
C SER A 49 34.39 3.23 -19.23
N LYS A 50 33.53 2.48 -19.93
CA LYS A 50 32.14 2.32 -19.48
C LYS A 50 32.13 1.39 -18.27
N PRO A 51 31.45 1.77 -17.17
CA PRO A 51 31.25 0.86 -16.04
C PRO A 51 30.49 -0.39 -16.51
N GLY A 52 30.75 -1.53 -15.89
CA GLY A 52 30.00 -2.76 -16.13
C GLY A 52 28.51 -2.59 -15.79
N LEU A 53 27.68 -3.48 -16.30
CA LEU A 53 26.20 -3.42 -16.08
C LEU A 53 25.83 -3.34 -14.60
N PHE A 54 26.50 -4.10 -13.75
CA PHE A 54 26.26 -4.06 -12.30
C PHE A 54 26.58 -2.69 -11.69
N ALA A 55 27.72 -2.09 -12.07
CA ALA A 55 28.11 -0.78 -11.59
C ALA A 55 27.14 0.31 -12.10
N GLN A 56 26.65 0.21 -13.34
CA GLN A 56 25.61 1.12 -13.85
C GLN A 56 24.29 0.99 -13.07
N LEU A 57 23.88 -0.24 -12.76
CA LEU A 57 22.68 -0.50 -11.96
C LEU A 57 22.82 0.12 -10.57
N MET A 58 23.93 -0.13 -9.88
CA MET A 58 24.17 0.41 -8.53
C MET A 58 24.24 1.93 -8.54
N HIS A 59 24.86 2.52 -9.57
CA HIS A 59 24.87 3.98 -9.75
C HIS A 59 23.46 4.56 -9.96
N THR A 60 22.61 3.85 -10.72
CA THR A 60 21.21 4.26 -10.90
C THR A 60 20.44 4.18 -9.58
N VAL A 61 20.63 3.11 -8.82
CA VAL A 61 20.00 2.92 -7.50
C VAL A 61 20.46 3.99 -6.50
N ALA A 62 21.71 4.42 -6.56
CA ALA A 62 22.26 5.49 -5.74
C ALA A 62 21.82 6.91 -6.17
N SER A 63 20.84 7.04 -7.08
CA SER A 63 20.24 8.35 -7.39
C SER A 63 19.12 8.69 -6.40
N PRO A 64 18.96 9.98 -5.99
CA PRO A 64 17.99 10.38 -4.96
C PRO A 64 16.55 9.92 -5.21
N PRO A 65 15.98 10.06 -6.43
CA PRO A 65 14.60 9.64 -6.68
C PRO A 65 14.45 8.11 -6.65
N VAL A 66 15.43 7.37 -7.19
CA VAL A 66 15.34 5.90 -7.27
C VAL A 66 15.53 5.28 -5.89
N ALA A 67 16.52 5.72 -5.12
CA ALA A 67 16.75 5.26 -3.76
C ALA A 67 15.50 5.47 -2.87
N TYR A 68 14.90 6.66 -2.94
CA TYR A 68 13.69 6.98 -2.21
C TYR A 68 12.51 6.08 -2.63
N LEU A 69 12.22 5.99 -3.93
CA LEU A 69 11.09 5.18 -4.42
C LEU A 69 11.28 3.69 -4.11
N MET A 70 12.49 3.15 -4.33
CA MET A 70 12.81 1.77 -3.97
C MET A 70 12.58 1.50 -2.49
N PHE A 71 13.01 2.42 -1.63
CA PHE A 71 12.84 2.28 -0.19
C PHE A 71 11.36 2.24 0.23
N ILE A 72 10.56 3.24 -0.20
CA ILE A 72 9.15 3.32 0.22
C ILE A 72 8.30 2.23 -0.43
N ILE A 73 8.52 1.89 -1.70
CA ILE A 73 7.81 0.79 -2.38
C ILE A 73 8.16 -0.54 -1.70
N GLY A 74 9.45 -0.74 -1.39
CA GLY A 74 9.90 -1.93 -0.69
C GLY A 74 9.21 -2.11 0.66
N LEU A 75 9.17 -1.05 1.47
CA LEU A 75 8.47 -1.06 2.76
C LEU A 75 6.96 -1.30 2.59
N ALA A 76 6.33 -0.65 1.62
CA ALA A 76 4.90 -0.83 1.35
C ALA A 76 4.57 -2.26 0.96
N LEU A 77 5.38 -2.89 0.11
CA LEU A 77 5.21 -4.28 -0.30
C LEU A 77 5.44 -5.26 0.85
N LEU A 78 6.39 -4.99 1.75
CA LEU A 78 6.61 -5.79 2.95
C LEU A 78 5.38 -5.73 3.89
N VAL A 79 4.85 -4.54 4.13
CA VAL A 79 3.62 -4.37 4.91
C VAL A 79 2.45 -5.06 4.22
N PHE A 80 2.32 -4.89 2.91
CA PHE A 80 1.27 -5.54 2.11
C PHE A 80 1.32 -7.07 2.25
N GLU A 81 2.50 -7.70 2.12
CA GLU A 81 2.66 -9.15 2.26
C GLU A 81 2.28 -9.64 3.65
N PHE A 82 2.62 -8.87 4.69
CA PHE A 82 2.27 -9.21 6.07
C PHE A 82 0.74 -9.36 6.27
N PHE A 83 -0.06 -8.58 5.54
CA PHE A 83 -1.53 -8.63 5.64
C PHE A 83 -2.20 -9.56 4.64
N THR A 84 -1.52 -9.95 3.56
CA THR A 84 -2.17 -10.72 2.48
C THR A 84 -2.08 -12.22 2.63
N ALA A 85 -1.25 -12.78 3.52
CA ALA A 85 -0.97 -14.22 3.60
C ALA A 85 -0.80 -14.85 2.20
N GLY A 86 -0.06 -14.14 1.35
CA GLY A 86 0.18 -14.50 -0.05
C GLY A 86 1.23 -15.60 -0.21
N VAL A 87 1.66 -15.80 -1.43
CA VAL A 87 2.70 -16.79 -1.79
C VAL A 87 4.13 -16.28 -1.49
N GLY A 88 4.26 -15.10 -0.86
CA GLY A 88 5.56 -14.50 -0.52
C GLY A 88 6.18 -13.67 -1.66
N VAL A 89 5.52 -13.57 -2.82
CA VAL A 89 6.08 -12.85 -3.98
C VAL A 89 6.22 -11.35 -3.70
N ALA A 90 5.19 -10.71 -3.15
CA ALA A 90 5.25 -9.28 -2.83
C ALA A 90 6.27 -9.02 -1.73
N GLY A 91 6.39 -9.92 -0.74
CA GLY A 91 7.41 -9.86 0.29
C GLY A 91 8.83 -9.98 -0.26
N ALA A 92 9.07 -10.93 -1.17
CA ALA A 92 10.38 -11.11 -1.80
C ALA A 92 10.78 -9.87 -2.64
N VAL A 93 9.88 -9.38 -3.48
CA VAL A 93 10.11 -8.15 -4.27
C VAL A 93 10.30 -6.96 -3.34
N GLY A 94 9.47 -6.84 -2.30
CA GLY A 94 9.56 -5.79 -1.29
C GLY A 94 10.91 -5.80 -0.57
N ALA A 95 11.41 -6.97 -0.18
CA ALA A 95 12.71 -7.11 0.47
C ALA A 95 13.87 -6.67 -0.44
N VAL A 96 13.84 -7.08 -1.72
CA VAL A 96 14.84 -6.64 -2.71
C VAL A 96 14.78 -5.13 -2.90
N CYS A 97 13.59 -4.56 -3.09
CA CYS A 97 13.42 -3.10 -3.23
C CYS A 97 13.90 -2.34 -1.98
N ALA A 98 13.53 -2.81 -0.79
CA ALA A 98 13.95 -2.19 0.46
C ALA A 98 15.47 -2.26 0.64
N PHE A 99 16.10 -3.40 0.34
CA PHE A 99 17.54 -3.56 0.39
C PHE A 99 18.26 -2.61 -0.58
N LEU A 100 17.83 -2.54 -1.84
CA LEU A 100 18.38 -1.61 -2.82
C LEU A 100 18.14 -0.16 -2.41
N GLY A 101 16.96 0.15 -1.88
CA GLY A 101 16.66 1.47 -1.33
C GLY A 101 17.59 1.86 -0.17
N CYS A 102 17.82 0.95 0.77
CA CYS A 102 18.77 1.16 1.88
C CYS A 102 20.19 1.39 1.36
N TYR A 103 20.64 0.60 0.37
CA TYR A 103 21.92 0.80 -0.29
C TYR A 103 22.00 2.20 -0.90
N GLY A 104 21.01 2.57 -1.74
CA GLY A 104 21.00 3.90 -2.35
C GLY A 104 20.99 5.05 -1.35
N LEU A 105 20.24 4.90 -0.23
CA LEU A 105 20.21 5.90 0.84
C LEU A 105 21.54 5.97 1.63
N SER A 106 22.29 4.87 1.73
CA SER A 106 23.60 4.88 2.39
C SER A 106 24.69 5.59 1.58
N GLU A 107 24.58 5.60 0.25
CA GLU A 107 25.49 6.33 -0.64
C GLU A 107 25.17 7.84 -0.71
N LEU A 108 23.96 8.22 -0.29
CA LEU A 108 23.46 9.59 -0.33
C LEU A 108 23.51 10.24 1.07
N PRO A 109 23.58 11.58 1.16
CA PRO A 109 23.51 12.28 2.44
C PRO A 109 22.09 12.25 3.04
N ALA A 110 21.57 11.05 3.25
CA ALA A 110 20.26 10.84 3.84
C ALA A 110 20.30 11.06 5.35
N ARG A 111 19.29 11.77 5.87
CA ARG A 111 19.15 12.02 7.31
C ARG A 111 18.49 10.80 7.97
N SER A 112 19.20 10.11 8.86
CA SER A 112 18.71 8.91 9.54
C SER A 112 17.38 9.10 10.27
N TRP A 113 17.17 10.26 10.90
CA TRP A 113 15.90 10.58 11.56
C TRP A 113 14.73 10.68 10.58
N ALA A 114 14.95 11.17 9.35
CA ALA A 114 13.91 11.24 8.33
C ALA A 114 13.57 9.83 7.80
N VAL A 115 14.56 8.96 7.65
CA VAL A 115 14.34 7.53 7.40
C VAL A 115 13.52 6.90 8.52
N GLY A 116 13.83 7.23 9.77
CA GLY A 116 13.05 6.82 10.94
C GLY A 116 11.60 7.25 10.88
N LEU A 117 11.30 8.48 10.43
CA LEU A 117 9.92 8.95 10.23
C LEU A 117 9.18 8.14 9.16
N LEU A 118 9.86 7.75 8.06
CA LEU A 118 9.25 6.88 7.04
C LEU A 118 8.94 5.48 7.60
N LEU A 119 9.78 4.93 8.46
CA LEU A 119 9.50 3.67 9.14
C LEU A 119 8.30 3.80 10.10
N VAL A 120 8.23 4.89 10.88
CA VAL A 120 7.08 5.17 11.75
C VAL A 120 5.80 5.32 10.94
N ALA A 121 5.87 5.96 9.77
CA ALA A 121 4.72 6.06 8.85
C ALA A 121 4.22 4.68 8.42
N MET A 122 5.12 3.74 8.10
CA MET A 122 4.74 2.37 7.75
C MET A 122 4.05 1.64 8.91
N VAL A 123 4.56 1.81 10.13
CA VAL A 123 3.92 1.24 11.31
C VAL A 123 2.53 1.84 11.53
N ALA A 124 2.37 3.15 11.35
CA ALA A 124 1.07 3.80 11.45
C ALA A 124 0.07 3.25 10.42
N PHE A 125 0.48 3.08 9.16
CA PHE A 125 -0.36 2.44 8.14
C PHE A 125 -0.70 0.99 8.50
N ALA A 126 0.25 0.22 9.01
CA ALA A 126 0.01 -1.16 9.44
C ALA A 126 -1.03 -1.23 10.58
N ILE A 127 -0.96 -0.32 11.55
CA ILE A 127 -1.94 -0.21 12.63
C ILE A 127 -3.34 0.13 12.06
N ASP A 128 -3.42 1.08 11.12
CA ASP A 128 -4.70 1.50 10.53
C ASP A 128 -5.42 0.35 9.81
N VAL A 129 -4.66 -0.49 9.10
CA VAL A 129 -5.20 -1.69 8.44
C VAL A 129 -5.82 -2.65 9.43
N GLN A 130 -5.28 -2.77 10.64
CA GLN A 130 -5.83 -3.64 11.70
C GLN A 130 -7.02 -3.04 12.41
N VAL A 131 -6.97 -1.74 12.73
CA VAL A 131 -7.99 -1.06 13.52
C VAL A 131 -9.22 -0.70 12.67
N GLY A 132 -9.01 -0.37 11.39
CA GLY A 132 -10.07 -0.14 10.40
C GLY A 132 -10.87 1.16 10.55
N ILE A 133 -11.17 1.64 11.75
CA ILE A 133 -11.93 2.88 12.02
C ILE A 133 -11.63 3.38 13.45
N PRO A 134 -11.41 4.69 13.69
CA PRO A 134 -11.33 5.78 12.71
C PRO A 134 -9.97 5.78 12.00
N ARG A 135 -9.89 6.29 10.79
CA ARG A 135 -8.66 6.38 9.97
C ARG A 135 -7.64 7.41 10.49
N LEU A 136 -7.52 7.51 11.80
CA LEU A 136 -6.56 8.38 12.46
C LEU A 136 -5.13 8.01 12.09
N TRP A 137 -4.83 6.72 12.13
CA TRP A 137 -3.50 6.19 11.86
C TRP A 137 -3.09 6.36 10.39
N THR A 138 -4.04 6.32 9.45
CA THR A 138 -3.78 6.73 8.06
C THR A 138 -3.32 8.19 7.99
N GLY A 139 -3.98 9.10 8.71
CA GLY A 139 -3.56 10.51 8.78
C GLY A 139 -2.16 10.69 9.36
N VAL A 140 -1.84 9.97 10.42
CA VAL A 140 -0.50 9.94 11.04
C VAL A 140 0.54 9.40 10.04
N GLY A 141 0.22 8.30 9.35
CA GLY A 141 1.09 7.72 8.32
C GLY A 141 1.38 8.69 7.18
N ILE A 142 0.35 9.36 6.64
CA ILE A 142 0.53 10.36 5.59
C ILE A 142 1.40 11.53 6.09
N PHE A 143 1.12 12.05 7.28
CA PHE A 143 1.88 13.14 7.86
C PHE A 143 3.37 12.80 7.96
N PHE A 144 3.71 11.65 8.53
CA PHE A 144 5.11 11.23 8.66
C PHE A 144 5.74 10.85 7.32
N THR A 145 4.97 10.34 6.36
CA THR A 145 5.48 10.09 5.00
C THR A 145 5.85 11.41 4.32
N VAL A 146 5.01 12.43 4.39
CA VAL A 146 5.30 13.75 3.81
C VAL A 146 6.49 14.38 4.49
N LEU A 147 6.51 14.40 5.83
CA LEU A 147 7.57 15.02 6.61
C LEU A 147 8.92 14.30 6.39
N GLY A 148 8.93 12.98 6.49
CA GLY A 148 10.12 12.16 6.24
C GLY A 148 10.67 12.32 4.84
N SER A 149 9.78 12.33 3.83
CA SER A 149 10.18 12.52 2.42
C SER A 149 10.73 13.92 2.15
N TRP A 150 10.14 14.94 2.75
CA TRP A 150 10.59 16.33 2.56
C TRP A 150 11.98 16.58 3.14
N PHE A 151 12.26 16.00 4.30
CA PHE A 151 13.53 16.19 5.00
C PHE A 151 14.57 15.08 4.77
N LEU A 152 14.29 14.14 3.85
CA LEU A 152 15.10 12.94 3.65
C LEU A 152 16.55 13.25 3.34
N TYR A 153 16.81 14.20 2.47
CA TYR A 153 18.17 14.58 2.06
C TYR A 153 18.62 15.86 2.76
N GLY A 154 19.90 15.86 3.19
CA GLY A 154 20.54 17.04 3.73
C GLY A 154 20.90 18.04 2.65
N ASP A 155 20.98 19.32 3.03
CA ASP A 155 21.52 20.33 2.15
C ASP A 155 23.05 20.13 2.07
N LEU A 156 23.54 19.75 0.90
CA LEU A 156 24.96 19.78 0.60
C LEU A 156 25.29 21.12 -0.04
N PRO A 157 26.34 21.83 0.42
CA PRO A 157 26.78 23.07 -0.20
C PRO A 157 27.09 22.85 -1.68
N GLY A 158 26.45 23.61 -2.56
CA GLY A 158 26.65 23.52 -4.01
C GLY A 158 25.86 22.45 -4.75
N THR A 159 25.09 21.61 -4.07
CA THR A 159 24.20 20.62 -4.70
C THR A 159 22.79 20.76 -4.12
N GLY A 160 21.82 21.13 -4.93
CA GLY A 160 20.41 21.16 -4.53
C GLY A 160 19.82 19.73 -4.49
N LEU A 161 20.43 18.82 -3.74
CA LEU A 161 19.97 17.44 -3.61
C LEU A 161 18.63 17.43 -2.85
N ARG A 162 17.55 17.38 -3.62
CA ARG A 162 16.19 17.23 -3.08
C ARG A 162 15.44 16.18 -3.89
N VAL A 163 14.51 15.52 -3.23
CA VAL A 163 13.55 14.69 -3.96
C VAL A 163 12.71 15.63 -4.83
N GLY A 164 12.70 15.40 -6.13
CA GLY A 164 11.90 16.19 -7.06
C GLY A 164 10.42 16.14 -6.69
N TRP A 165 9.68 17.22 -6.92
CA TRP A 165 8.25 17.31 -6.59
C TRP A 165 7.42 16.17 -7.22
N LEU A 166 7.78 15.74 -8.44
CA LEU A 166 7.12 14.61 -9.12
C LEU A 166 7.38 13.29 -8.38
N THR A 167 8.61 13.07 -7.92
CA THR A 167 8.97 11.88 -7.14
C THR A 167 8.24 11.87 -5.79
N LEU A 168 8.12 13.02 -5.14
CA LEU A 168 7.32 13.16 -3.93
C LEU A 168 5.84 12.87 -4.19
N LEU A 169 5.28 13.42 -5.26
CA LEU A 169 3.89 13.17 -5.65
C LEU A 169 3.64 11.67 -5.88
N VAL A 170 4.52 11.01 -6.65
CA VAL A 170 4.42 9.57 -6.93
C VAL A 170 4.61 8.74 -5.66
N GLY A 171 5.59 9.07 -4.83
CA GLY A 171 5.87 8.35 -3.60
C GLY A 171 4.74 8.48 -2.57
N VAL A 172 4.40 9.71 -2.20
CA VAL A 172 3.34 9.98 -1.21
C VAL A 172 1.97 9.59 -1.76
N GLY A 173 1.67 9.95 -3.01
CA GLY A 173 0.40 9.60 -3.66
C GLY A 173 0.23 8.10 -3.85
N GLY A 174 1.29 7.38 -4.24
CA GLY A 174 1.31 5.92 -4.34
C GLY A 174 1.06 5.25 -2.98
N MET A 175 1.69 5.76 -1.92
CA MET A 175 1.44 5.32 -0.56
C MET A 175 -0.01 5.52 -0.13
N MET A 176 -0.55 6.71 -0.34
CA MET A 176 -1.95 7.01 -0.04
C MET A 176 -2.88 6.06 -0.79
N LEU A 177 -2.66 5.86 -2.09
CA LEU A 177 -3.47 4.97 -2.92
C LEU A 177 -3.39 3.52 -2.40
N THR A 178 -2.19 3.04 -2.08
CA THR A 178 -1.97 1.68 -1.58
C THR A 178 -2.72 1.44 -0.26
N PHE A 179 -2.60 2.33 0.71
CA PHE A 179 -3.15 2.12 2.05
C PHE A 179 -4.61 2.58 2.20
N ILE A 180 -5.08 3.57 1.42
CA ILE A 180 -6.47 4.03 1.50
C ILE A 180 -7.40 3.18 0.64
N VAL A 181 -6.93 2.72 -0.54
CA VAL A 181 -7.74 2.00 -1.52
C VAL A 181 -7.33 0.53 -1.63
N GLY A 182 -6.04 0.27 -1.86
CA GLY A 182 -5.51 -1.06 -2.13
C GLY A 182 -5.71 -2.03 -0.96
N MET A 183 -5.21 -1.68 0.21
CA MET A 183 -5.30 -2.54 1.39
C MET A 183 -6.73 -2.84 1.84
N PRO A 184 -7.63 -1.86 2.02
CA PRO A 184 -9.01 -2.16 2.43
C PRO A 184 -9.79 -2.95 1.38
N SER A 185 -9.50 -2.74 0.09
CA SER A 185 -10.08 -3.51 -1.00
C SER A 185 -9.69 -4.99 -0.89
N MET A 186 -8.41 -5.26 -0.68
CA MET A 186 -7.85 -6.59 -0.56
C MET A 186 -8.37 -7.34 0.68
N VAL A 187 -8.39 -6.67 1.83
CA VAL A 187 -8.92 -7.23 3.09
C VAL A 187 -10.40 -7.59 2.92
N ARG A 188 -11.21 -6.72 2.31
CA ARG A 188 -12.62 -7.01 2.03
C ARG A 188 -12.79 -8.22 1.12
N THR A 189 -12.01 -8.33 0.06
CA THR A 189 -12.10 -9.47 -0.88
C THR A 189 -11.74 -10.78 -0.21
N ARG A 190 -10.80 -10.76 0.74
CA ARG A 190 -10.36 -11.96 1.47
C ARG A 190 -11.42 -12.49 2.44
N PHE A 191 -12.18 -11.59 3.07
CA PHE A 191 -13.24 -11.95 4.03
C PHE A 191 -14.63 -12.01 3.39
N ALA A 192 -14.77 -11.66 2.10
CA ALA A 192 -16.00 -11.89 1.38
C ALA A 192 -16.17 -13.40 1.17
N THR A 193 -17.14 -13.99 1.85
CA THR A 193 -17.58 -15.35 1.54
C THR A 193 -18.11 -15.35 0.11
N PRO A 194 -17.53 -16.16 -0.79
CA PRO A 194 -17.98 -16.18 -2.16
C PRO A 194 -19.39 -16.80 -2.25
N THR A 195 -20.40 -15.95 -2.30
CA THR A 195 -21.78 -16.34 -2.65
C THR A 195 -21.94 -16.46 -4.17
N ILE A 196 -21.02 -17.22 -4.81
CA ILE A 196 -21.01 -17.32 -6.26
C ILE A 196 -22.31 -17.98 -6.73
N GLY A 197 -23.17 -17.18 -7.36
CA GLY A 197 -24.32 -17.62 -8.14
C GLY A 197 -25.54 -18.09 -7.35
N ARG A 198 -25.63 -17.84 -6.04
CA ARG A 198 -26.77 -18.28 -5.20
C ARG A 198 -27.57 -17.15 -4.57
N GLU A 199 -27.29 -15.91 -4.93
CA GLU A 199 -28.01 -14.72 -4.41
C GLU A 199 -29.52 -14.79 -4.68
N TRP A 200 -29.93 -15.49 -5.74
CA TRP A 200 -31.33 -15.74 -6.06
C TRP A 200 -32.07 -16.56 -5.01
N MET A 201 -31.37 -17.31 -4.16
CA MET A 201 -31.99 -18.09 -3.06
C MET A 201 -32.40 -17.22 -1.88
N ILE A 202 -31.89 -15.99 -1.77
CA ILE A 202 -32.27 -15.05 -0.69
C ILE A 202 -33.72 -14.61 -0.92
N GLY A 203 -34.56 -14.87 0.09
CA GLY A 203 -36.00 -14.64 0.01
C GLY A 203 -36.81 -15.86 -0.42
N GLU A 204 -36.18 -16.92 -0.94
CA GLU A 204 -36.86 -18.16 -1.32
C GLU A 204 -37.42 -18.88 -0.10
N LEU A 205 -38.55 -19.51 -0.33
CA LEU A 205 -39.23 -20.33 0.66
C LEU A 205 -38.78 -21.80 0.57
N GLY A 206 -38.73 -22.46 1.70
CA GLY A 206 -38.37 -23.86 1.79
C GLY A 206 -39.04 -24.53 2.99
N THR A 207 -38.65 -25.77 3.25
CA THR A 207 -39.15 -26.55 4.42
C THR A 207 -37.98 -27.14 5.19
N ALA A 208 -38.06 -27.14 6.51
CA ALA A 208 -37.09 -27.80 7.36
C ALA A 208 -37.20 -29.32 7.20
N VAL A 209 -36.11 -30.00 6.84
CA VAL A 209 -36.07 -31.46 6.69
C VAL A 209 -35.93 -32.14 8.06
N ASN A 210 -35.16 -31.52 8.97
CA ASN A 210 -34.99 -31.89 10.36
C ASN A 210 -35.03 -30.62 11.21
N ASP A 211 -35.01 -30.80 12.54
CA ASP A 211 -35.01 -29.70 13.48
C ASP A 211 -33.74 -28.83 13.25
N VAL A 212 -33.92 -27.50 13.10
CA VAL A 212 -32.86 -26.53 12.96
C VAL A 212 -32.69 -25.82 14.32
N THR A 213 -31.73 -26.29 15.15
CA THR A 213 -31.48 -25.79 16.52
C THR A 213 -30.00 -25.82 16.91
N PRO A 214 -29.17 -24.86 16.64
CA PRO A 214 -29.25 -23.79 15.62
C PRO A 214 -28.93 -24.25 14.19
N GLU A 215 -28.42 -25.48 14.02
CA GLU A 215 -28.03 -26.03 12.70
C GLU A 215 -28.96 -27.19 12.33
N GLY A 216 -29.25 -27.31 11.04
CA GLY A 216 -30.07 -28.35 10.49
C GLY A 216 -29.99 -28.43 8.98
N VAL A 217 -30.96 -29.07 8.36
CA VAL A 217 -31.07 -29.24 6.90
C VAL A 217 -32.44 -28.74 6.47
N VAL A 218 -32.45 -27.91 5.43
CA VAL A 218 -33.66 -27.40 4.78
C VAL A 218 -33.71 -27.82 3.33
N LEU A 219 -34.90 -27.95 2.80
CA LEU A 219 -35.17 -28.17 1.38
C LEU A 219 -35.58 -26.84 0.77
N VAL A 220 -34.75 -26.26 -0.10
CA VAL A 220 -35.00 -25.02 -0.81
C VAL A 220 -34.74 -25.26 -2.28
N ALA A 221 -35.62 -24.79 -3.17
CA ALA A 221 -35.49 -24.96 -4.61
C ALA A 221 -35.15 -26.40 -5.06
N ASN A 222 -35.80 -27.40 -4.48
CA ASN A 222 -35.57 -28.82 -4.75
C ASN A 222 -34.22 -29.39 -4.36
N GLY A 223 -33.38 -28.63 -3.60
CA GLY A 223 -32.08 -29.03 -3.09
C GLY A 223 -32.06 -29.08 -1.57
N ARG A 224 -31.33 -30.06 -1.00
CA ARG A 224 -31.06 -30.12 0.46
C ARG A 224 -29.87 -29.28 0.79
N TRP A 225 -30.05 -28.32 1.71
CA TRP A 225 -29.03 -27.37 2.12
C TRP A 225 -28.81 -27.42 3.61
N ARG A 226 -27.58 -27.26 4.04
CA ARG A 226 -27.29 -26.94 5.44
C ARG A 226 -27.90 -25.60 5.78
N ALA A 227 -28.57 -25.51 6.91
CA ALA A 227 -29.18 -24.28 7.36
C ALA A 227 -28.81 -24.00 8.81
N ARG A 228 -28.75 -22.71 9.12
CA ARG A 228 -28.59 -22.20 10.47
C ARG A 228 -29.72 -21.21 10.76
N THR A 229 -30.27 -21.30 11.96
CA THR A 229 -31.22 -20.30 12.50
C THR A 229 -30.65 -19.61 13.70
N ASN A 230 -31.27 -18.50 14.11
CA ASN A 230 -30.93 -17.84 15.37
C ASN A 230 -31.29 -18.78 16.53
N ARG A 231 -30.43 -18.85 17.55
CA ARG A 231 -30.67 -19.67 18.76
C ARG A 231 -32.01 -19.37 19.48
N ALA A 232 -32.51 -18.14 19.29
CA ALA A 232 -33.78 -17.71 19.87
C ALA A 232 -35.05 -18.18 19.10
N THR A 233 -34.85 -18.70 17.86
CA THR A 233 -35.94 -19.11 16.99
C THR A 233 -35.69 -20.50 16.42
N PRO A 234 -35.78 -21.57 17.23
CA PRO A 234 -35.64 -22.93 16.75
C PRO A 234 -36.79 -23.28 15.79
N ILE A 235 -36.46 -24.01 14.72
CA ILE A 235 -37.39 -24.37 13.64
C ILE A 235 -37.58 -25.90 13.66
N PRO A 236 -38.76 -26.43 14.03
CA PRO A 236 -39.03 -27.86 13.99
C PRO A 236 -39.07 -28.40 12.54
N ALA A 237 -38.83 -29.71 12.42
CA ALA A 237 -38.94 -30.41 11.15
C ALA A 237 -40.33 -30.23 10.53
N GLY A 238 -40.39 -30.03 9.23
CA GLY A 238 -41.61 -29.81 8.45
C GLY A 238 -42.14 -28.38 8.45
N GLN A 239 -41.54 -27.45 9.20
CA GLN A 239 -41.97 -26.06 9.21
C GLN A 239 -41.41 -25.30 8.00
N GLY A 240 -42.20 -24.35 7.46
CA GLY A 240 -41.80 -23.44 6.42
C GLY A 240 -40.66 -22.50 6.88
N VAL A 241 -39.67 -22.32 6.05
CA VAL A 241 -38.52 -21.46 6.28
C VAL A 241 -38.33 -20.48 5.12
N ARG A 242 -37.78 -19.32 5.43
CA ARG A 242 -37.32 -18.32 4.45
C ARG A 242 -35.83 -18.16 4.54
N VAL A 243 -35.14 -18.13 3.42
CA VAL A 243 -33.70 -17.86 3.35
C VAL A 243 -33.46 -16.35 3.51
N VAL A 244 -32.68 -15.96 4.54
CA VAL A 244 -32.39 -14.55 4.85
C VAL A 244 -31.01 -14.15 4.36
N ALA A 245 -30.05 -15.05 4.49
CA ALA A 245 -28.67 -14.83 4.05
C ALA A 245 -28.02 -16.16 3.67
N ILE A 246 -26.86 -16.06 3.01
CA ILE A 246 -26.06 -17.22 2.60
C ILE A 246 -24.64 -17.02 3.16
N ASP A 247 -24.19 -17.96 3.98
CA ASP A 247 -22.84 -18.00 4.49
C ASP A 247 -22.09 -19.21 3.90
N GLY A 248 -21.37 -18.98 2.81
CA GLY A 248 -20.66 -20.01 2.04
C GLY A 248 -21.61 -21.08 1.47
N VAL A 249 -21.67 -22.24 2.11
CA VAL A 249 -22.57 -23.37 1.74
C VAL A 249 -23.74 -23.56 2.71
N THR A 250 -23.85 -22.71 3.74
CA THR A 250 -24.88 -22.75 4.75
C THR A 250 -25.89 -21.63 4.52
N LEU A 251 -27.16 -21.93 4.52
CA LEU A 251 -28.23 -20.94 4.41
C LEU A 251 -28.58 -20.43 5.84
N GLU A 252 -28.66 -19.13 6.00
CA GLU A 252 -29.31 -18.56 7.19
C GLU A 252 -30.81 -18.49 6.92
N VAL A 253 -31.56 -19.11 7.81
CA VAL A 253 -33.02 -19.25 7.62
C VAL A 253 -33.77 -18.74 8.86
N GLU A 254 -34.95 -18.20 8.59
CA GLU A 254 -35.95 -17.82 9.60
C GLU A 254 -37.24 -18.57 9.36
N PRO A 255 -38.08 -18.78 10.41
CA PRO A 255 -39.42 -19.34 10.26
C PRO A 255 -40.26 -18.45 9.32
N GLU A 256 -41.01 -19.03 8.39
CA GLU A 256 -41.91 -18.30 7.52
C GLU A 256 -42.95 -17.47 8.28
N ALA A 257 -43.46 -18.01 9.37
CA ALA A 257 -44.38 -17.33 10.28
C ALA A 257 -43.72 -17.10 11.64
N GLY A 258 -43.62 -15.83 12.06
CA GLY A 258 -43.08 -15.46 13.36
C GLY A 258 -41.57 -15.14 13.38
N GLY A 259 -40.94 -14.98 12.21
CA GLY A 259 -39.58 -14.43 12.09
C GLY A 259 -39.51 -13.01 12.67
N ALA A 260 -38.32 -12.64 13.17
CA ALA A 260 -38.09 -11.28 13.65
C ALA A 260 -38.34 -10.31 12.50
N ARG A 261 -39.24 -9.38 12.66
CA ARG A 261 -39.51 -8.33 11.65
C ARG A 261 -38.21 -7.58 11.44
N ASP A 262 -37.79 -7.46 10.17
CA ASP A 262 -36.61 -6.66 9.81
C ASP A 262 -36.82 -5.23 10.33
N TYR A 263 -35.83 -4.73 11.06
CA TYR A 263 -35.80 -3.36 11.54
C TYR A 263 -35.99 -2.33 10.41
N ARG A 264 -35.69 -2.70 9.17
CA ARG A 264 -35.86 -1.87 7.98
C ARG A 264 -37.31 -1.80 7.46
N GLU A 265 -38.16 -2.77 7.78
CA GLU A 265 -39.58 -2.78 7.41
C GLU A 265 -40.47 -1.90 8.33
N ARG A 266 -39.90 -1.27 9.35
CA ARG A 266 -40.62 -0.38 10.28
C ARG A 266 -40.97 0.99 9.73
N ARG A 267 -40.91 1.21 8.45
CA ARG A 267 -41.29 2.48 7.83
C ARG A 267 -42.11 2.20 6.55
N PRO A 268 -43.40 2.06 6.53
CA PRO A 268 -44.35 3.15 6.49
C PRO A 268 -45.80 2.72 6.86
N ALA A 269 -46.26 2.99 8.03
CA ALA A 269 -47.71 2.89 8.32
C ALA A 269 -48.28 4.21 8.91
N ALA A 270 -47.49 5.27 9.00
CA ALA A 270 -47.93 6.54 9.60
C ALA A 270 -48.41 7.59 8.58
N ALA A 271 -48.36 7.32 7.26
CA ALA A 271 -48.75 8.32 6.24
C ALA A 271 -50.14 8.07 5.62
N ALA A 272 -50.78 6.94 5.91
CA ALA A 272 -52.07 6.61 5.26
C ALA A 272 -53.32 7.00 6.12
N THR A 273 -53.17 7.53 7.29
CA THR A 273 -54.30 7.85 8.18
C THR A 273 -54.63 9.33 8.27
N VAL A 274 -53.88 10.21 7.60
CA VAL A 274 -54.15 11.66 7.69
C VAL A 274 -55.10 12.11 6.57
N ASP A 275 -55.14 11.42 5.43
CA ASP A 275 -56.02 11.81 4.29
C ASP A 275 -57.47 11.28 4.40
N ALA A 276 -57.76 10.36 5.32
CA ALA A 276 -59.13 9.82 5.49
C ALA A 276 -60.02 10.65 6.45
N VAL A 277 -59.45 11.57 7.21
CA VAL A 277 -60.21 12.42 8.16
C VAL A 277 -60.59 13.79 7.58
N ALA A 278 -59.97 14.18 6.43
CA ALA A 278 -60.21 15.49 5.81
C ALA A 278 -61.38 15.52 4.82
N SER A 279 -61.98 14.36 4.48
CA SER A 279 -63.09 14.28 3.50
C SER A 279 -64.49 14.21 4.09
N ASP A 280 -64.67 14.23 5.44
CA ASP A 280 -65.97 14.05 6.10
C ASP A 280 -66.50 15.29 6.81
N THR A 281 -65.97 16.49 6.49
CA THR A 281 -66.42 17.74 7.13
C THR A 281 -66.84 18.80 6.10
N THR A 282 -67.45 18.42 4.99
CA THR A 282 -68.23 19.33 4.11
C THR A 282 -69.41 18.57 3.49
N ALA A 283 -70.49 18.46 4.23
CA ALA A 283 -71.85 18.29 3.73
C ALA A 283 -72.81 19.01 4.72
#